data_e2516760378e50eadf85103b189b984e
#
_entry.id   e2516760378e50eadf85103b189b984e
#
_cell.length_a   1.000
_cell.length_b   1.000
_cell.length_c   1.000
_cell.angle_alpha   90.00
_cell.angle_beta   90.00
_cell.angle_gamma   90.00
#
_symmetry.space_group_name_H-M   'P 1'
#
loop_
_entity.id
_entity.type
_entity.pdbx_description
1 polymer ?
#
loop_
_entity_poly.entity_id
_entity_poly.type
_entity_poly.pdbx_seq_one_letter_code
_entity_poly.pdbx_strand_id
1 'polypeptide(L)'
;DGSFQCRGDIYLVEAKWVVNPVGAGELHIFQGKISQKAAWTRGVFISYYGFTDVGLEAFGRGKSLICISGKDINHALERHIPFADVIDRKVRAAAETGSVFVPLDKLF
;
A
#
# COMPACT_ATOMS: atom_id res chain seq x y z
N ASP A 1 0.89 6.13 -12.92
CA ASP A 1 0.91 5.07 -12.67
C ASP A 1 0.65 3.90 -13.62
N GLY A 2 0.35 2.74 -13.14
CA GLY A 2 0.30 1.56 -13.97
C GLY A 2 -0.24 0.37 -13.20
N SER A 3 0.08 -0.82 -13.66
CA SER A 3 -0.33 -2.04 -13.01
C SER A 3 0.76 -3.10 -13.12
N PHE A 4 0.69 -4.08 -12.23
CA PHE A 4 1.58 -5.25 -12.30
C PHE A 4 0.86 -6.47 -11.74
N GLN A 5 1.41 -7.65 -12.05
CA GLN A 5 0.91 -8.90 -11.49
C GLN A 5 1.94 -9.45 -10.52
N CYS A 6 1.48 -9.91 -9.36
CA CYS A 6 2.34 -10.50 -8.35
C CYS A 6 1.64 -11.73 -7.79
N ARG A 7 2.27 -12.90 -7.97
CA ARG A 7 1.76 -14.18 -7.49
C ARG A 7 0.29 -14.44 -7.83
N GLY A 8 -0.08 -14.09 -9.06
CA GLY A 8 -1.43 -14.33 -9.58
C GLY A 8 -2.41 -13.20 -9.36
N ASP A 9 -2.10 -12.23 -8.51
CA ASP A 9 -2.99 -11.09 -8.26
C ASP A 9 -2.57 -9.87 -9.07
N ILE A 10 -3.57 -9.07 -9.48
CA ILE A 10 -3.36 -7.87 -10.28
C ILE A 10 -3.45 -6.65 -9.35
N TYR A 11 -2.44 -5.77 -9.44
CA TYR A 11 -2.35 -4.56 -8.63
C TYR A 11 -2.27 -3.32 -9.50
N LEU A 12 -3.12 -2.33 -9.23
CA LEU A 12 -2.90 -0.98 -9.72
C LEU A 12 -1.87 -0.31 -8.81
N VAL A 13 -1.06 0.56 -9.37
CA VAL A 13 -0.01 1.26 -8.63
C VAL A 13 -0.22 2.76 -8.71
N GLU A 14 -0.15 3.42 -7.58
CA GLU A 14 -0.06 4.88 -7.47
C GLU A 14 1.20 5.19 -6.66
N ALA A 15 2.07 6.06 -7.18
CA ALA A 15 3.31 6.43 -6.50
C ALA A 15 3.40 7.93 -6.34
N LYS A 16 3.71 8.39 -5.13
CA LYS A 16 3.88 9.81 -4.79
C LYS A 16 5.26 10.04 -4.19
N TRP A 17 6.01 10.93 -4.80
CA TRP A 17 7.38 11.29 -4.38
C TRP A 17 7.45 12.73 -3.88
N VAL A 18 6.30 13.35 -3.61
CA VAL A 18 6.24 14.71 -3.06
C VAL A 18 6.62 14.71 -1.59
N VAL A 19 7.12 15.86 -1.10
CA VAL A 19 7.68 15.98 0.25
C VAL A 19 6.66 15.71 1.35
N ASN A 20 5.38 16.01 1.12
CA ASN A 20 4.36 15.87 2.15
C ASN A 20 3.83 14.45 2.27
N PRO A 21 3.58 13.96 3.50
CA PRO A 21 2.92 12.67 3.69
C PRO A 21 1.52 12.68 3.09
N VAL A 22 1.10 11.49 2.63
CA VAL A 22 -0.22 11.31 2.01
C VAL A 22 -1.31 11.24 3.07
N GLY A 23 -2.41 11.93 2.84
CA GLY A 23 -3.58 11.90 3.73
C GLY A 23 -4.73 11.09 3.15
N ALA A 24 -5.89 11.16 3.84
CA ALA A 24 -7.06 10.35 3.50
C ALA A 24 -7.62 10.67 2.11
N GLY A 25 -7.60 11.92 1.69
CA GLY A 25 -8.18 12.32 0.41
C GLY A 25 -7.57 11.58 -0.78
N GLU A 26 -6.25 11.51 -0.81
CA GLU A 26 -5.54 10.83 -1.89
C GLU A 26 -5.79 9.32 -1.87
N LEU A 27 -5.89 8.74 -0.68
CA LEU A 27 -6.20 7.32 -0.52
C LEU A 27 -7.62 7.00 -1.00
N HIS A 28 -8.59 7.87 -0.68
CA HIS A 28 -9.96 7.69 -1.15
C HIS A 28 -10.07 7.77 -2.68
N ILE A 29 -9.34 8.69 -3.29
CA ILE A 29 -9.32 8.82 -4.76
C ILE A 29 -8.78 7.54 -5.39
N PHE A 30 -7.70 7.01 -4.84
CA PHE A 30 -7.11 5.77 -5.36
C PHE A 30 -8.04 4.57 -5.16
N GLN A 31 -8.66 4.44 -3.99
CA GLN A 31 -9.63 3.38 -3.73
C GLN A 31 -10.79 3.48 -4.72
N GLY A 32 -11.24 4.69 -5.05
CA GLY A 32 -12.27 4.89 -6.06
C GLY A 32 -11.87 4.39 -7.44
N LYS A 33 -10.62 4.60 -7.83
CA LYS A 33 -10.11 4.06 -9.11
C LYS A 33 -10.12 2.54 -9.11
N ILE A 34 -9.69 1.91 -8.01
CA ILE A 34 -9.70 0.45 -7.89
C ILE A 34 -11.14 -0.09 -7.98
N SER A 35 -12.07 0.58 -7.32
CA SER A 35 -13.46 0.16 -7.26
C SER A 35 -14.17 0.15 -8.62
N GLN A 36 -13.63 0.88 -9.60
CA GLN A 36 -14.15 0.91 -10.96
C GLN A 36 -13.61 -0.22 -11.83
N LYS A 37 -12.70 -1.01 -11.32
CA LYS A 37 -12.12 -2.15 -12.03
C LYS A 37 -12.81 -3.45 -11.60
N ALA A 38 -12.38 -4.56 -12.18
CA ALA A 38 -12.91 -5.87 -11.80
C ALA A 38 -12.71 -6.13 -10.31
N ALA A 39 -13.61 -6.87 -9.70
CA ALA A 39 -13.63 -7.08 -8.25
C ALA A 39 -12.35 -7.73 -7.69
N TRP A 40 -11.56 -8.42 -8.52
CA TRP A 40 -10.31 -9.04 -8.10
C TRP A 40 -9.09 -8.12 -8.22
N THR A 41 -9.29 -6.85 -8.60
CA THR A 41 -8.22 -5.88 -8.72
C THR A 41 -7.89 -5.32 -7.35
N ARG A 42 -6.60 -5.27 -7.02
CA ARG A 42 -6.08 -4.69 -5.78
C ARG A 42 -5.27 -3.45 -6.09
N GLY A 43 -4.85 -2.73 -5.06
CA GLY A 43 -4.03 -1.55 -5.25
C GLY A 43 -2.80 -1.53 -4.34
N VAL A 44 -1.75 -0.86 -4.82
CA VAL A 44 -0.57 -0.53 -4.03
C VAL A 44 -0.36 0.96 -4.13
N PHE A 45 -0.41 1.65 -3.00
CA PHE A 45 -0.12 3.07 -2.93
C PHE A 45 1.27 3.26 -2.31
N ILE A 46 2.19 3.81 -3.09
CA ILE A 46 3.55 4.07 -2.63
C ILE A 46 3.68 5.56 -2.35
N SER A 47 4.05 5.93 -1.12
CA SER A 47 4.36 7.31 -0.77
C SER A 47 5.73 7.34 -0.11
N TYR A 48 6.72 7.95 -0.79
CA TYR A 48 8.09 7.97 -0.27
C TYR A 48 8.16 8.67 1.09
N TYR A 49 7.40 9.73 1.28
CA TYR A 49 7.37 10.48 2.54
C TYR A 49 6.31 9.98 3.52
N GLY A 50 5.68 8.85 3.19
CA GLY A 50 4.80 8.14 4.11
C GLY A 50 3.36 8.64 4.10
N PHE A 51 2.68 8.37 5.20
CA PHE A 51 1.25 8.61 5.36
C PHE A 51 1.02 9.26 6.71
N THR A 52 0.03 10.15 6.81
CA THR A 52 -0.31 10.74 8.11
C THR A 52 -1.15 9.74 8.91
N ASP A 53 -0.92 9.70 10.22
CA ASP A 53 -1.71 8.82 11.11
C ASP A 53 -3.20 9.20 11.07
N VAL A 54 -3.49 10.49 11.06
CA VAL A 54 -4.87 10.99 10.98
C VAL A 54 -5.51 10.57 9.65
N GLY A 55 -4.75 10.65 8.56
CA GLY A 55 -5.22 10.25 7.23
C GLY A 55 -5.52 8.77 7.14
N LEU A 56 -4.63 7.94 7.69
CA LEU A 56 -4.83 6.49 7.70
C LEU A 56 -6.06 6.11 8.53
N GLU A 57 -6.23 6.73 9.68
CA GLU A 57 -7.38 6.49 10.54
C GLU A 57 -8.68 6.91 9.85
N ALA A 58 -8.70 8.09 9.23
CA ALA A 58 -9.88 8.60 8.52
C ALA A 58 -10.21 7.75 7.30
N PHE A 59 -9.20 7.25 6.58
CA PHE A 59 -9.42 6.37 5.44
C PHE A 59 -10.06 5.05 5.87
N GLY A 60 -9.63 4.52 7.00
CA GLY A 60 -10.27 3.37 7.60
C GLY A 60 -9.74 2.03 7.13
N ARG A 61 -10.47 0.98 7.50
CA ARG A 61 -10.10 -0.42 7.28
C ARG A 61 -10.94 -1.06 6.20
N GLY A 62 -10.57 -2.29 5.82
CA GLY A 62 -11.36 -3.10 4.92
C GLY A 62 -11.31 -2.63 3.47
N LYS A 63 -10.20 -2.08 3.05
CA LYS A 63 -10.00 -1.60 1.68
C LYS A 63 -9.28 -2.63 0.83
N SER A 64 -9.27 -2.41 -0.48
CA SER A 64 -8.60 -3.31 -1.42
C SER A 64 -7.24 -2.81 -1.86
N LEU A 65 -6.56 -2.07 -0.99
CA LEU A 65 -5.21 -1.57 -1.26
C LEU A 65 -4.30 -1.72 -0.05
N ILE A 66 -3.01 -1.73 -0.30
CA ILE A 66 -1.97 -1.68 0.72
C ILE A 66 -1.08 -0.47 0.47
N CYS A 67 -0.47 0.02 1.55
CA CYS A 67 0.38 1.21 1.51
C CYS A 67 1.84 0.84 1.79
N ILE A 68 2.74 1.43 1.02
CA ILE A 68 4.19 1.25 1.16
C ILE A 68 4.83 2.63 1.32
N SER A 69 5.60 2.82 2.38
CA SER A 69 6.31 4.06 2.63
C SER A 69 7.76 3.99 2.14
N GLY A 70 8.43 5.14 2.10
CA GLY A 70 9.86 5.19 1.80
C GLY A 70 10.69 4.43 2.83
N LYS A 71 10.30 4.45 4.10
CA LYS A 71 10.96 3.65 5.14
C LYS A 71 10.86 2.16 4.85
N ASP A 72 9.70 1.70 4.38
CA ASP A 72 9.50 0.31 3.98
C ASP A 72 10.45 -0.06 2.84
N ILE A 73 10.56 0.80 1.84
CA ILE A 73 11.45 0.57 0.70
C ILE A 73 12.89 0.48 1.17
N ASN A 74 13.32 1.42 2.02
CA ASN A 74 14.69 1.43 2.54
C ASN A 74 14.99 0.19 3.37
N HIS A 75 14.06 -0.23 4.23
CA HIS A 75 14.21 -1.46 5.01
C HIS A 75 14.33 -2.69 4.11
N ALA A 76 13.49 -2.77 3.08
CA ALA A 76 13.52 -3.90 2.16
C ALA A 76 14.86 -3.97 1.42
N LEU A 77 15.37 -2.82 0.96
CA LEU A 77 16.66 -2.74 0.26
C LEU A 77 17.82 -3.12 1.19
N GLU A 78 17.85 -2.59 2.40
CA GLU A 78 18.91 -2.89 3.37
C GLU A 78 18.95 -4.35 3.76
N ARG A 79 17.79 -4.99 3.89
CA ARG A 79 17.66 -6.37 4.35
C ARG A 79 17.53 -7.36 3.21
N HIS A 80 17.66 -6.90 1.97
CA HIS A 80 17.55 -7.74 0.76
C HIS A 80 16.25 -8.53 0.69
N ILE A 81 15.13 -7.87 1.08
CA ILE A 81 13.80 -8.49 1.02
C ILE A 81 13.23 -8.27 -0.37
N PRO A 82 12.90 -9.33 -1.13
CA PRO A 82 12.28 -9.17 -2.44
C PRO A 82 10.94 -8.45 -2.37
N PHE A 83 10.62 -7.64 -3.39
CA PHE A 83 9.39 -6.87 -3.43
C PHE A 83 8.15 -7.76 -3.32
N ALA A 84 8.18 -8.93 -3.96
CA ALA A 84 7.07 -9.88 -3.88
C ALA A 84 6.79 -10.31 -2.44
N ASP A 85 7.83 -10.47 -1.61
CA ASP A 85 7.66 -10.82 -0.20
C ASP A 85 7.10 -9.65 0.60
N VAL A 86 7.49 -8.41 0.27
CA VAL A 86 6.91 -7.20 0.89
C VAL A 86 5.41 -7.16 0.62
N ILE A 87 5.01 -7.35 -0.63
CA ILE A 87 3.60 -7.36 -1.03
C ILE A 87 2.86 -8.47 -0.26
N ASP A 88 3.38 -9.68 -0.24
CA ASP A 88 2.75 -10.80 0.46
C ASP A 88 2.49 -10.52 1.93
N ARG A 89 3.50 -10.00 2.64
CA ARG A 89 3.37 -9.74 4.07
C ARG A 89 2.39 -8.60 4.34
N LYS A 90 2.43 -7.55 3.51
CA LYS A 90 1.50 -6.43 3.61
C LYS A 90 0.06 -6.86 3.35
N VAL A 91 -0.14 -7.67 2.33
CA VAL A 91 -1.48 -8.18 1.98
C VAL A 91 -2.01 -9.09 3.09
N ARG A 92 -1.17 -9.96 3.64
CA ARG A 92 -1.56 -10.82 4.75
C ARG A 92 -1.96 -10.00 5.98
N ALA A 93 -1.15 -9.01 6.32
CA ALA A 93 -1.45 -8.13 7.46
C ALA A 93 -2.77 -7.39 7.25
N ALA A 94 -3.02 -6.87 6.05
CA ALA A 94 -4.27 -6.21 5.72
C ALA A 94 -5.47 -7.16 5.83
N ALA A 95 -5.30 -8.40 5.36
CA ALA A 95 -6.36 -9.40 5.44
C ALA A 95 -6.68 -9.76 6.89
N GLU A 96 -5.68 -9.87 7.74
CA GLU A 96 -5.86 -10.26 9.14
C GLU A 96 -6.32 -9.13 10.03
N THR A 97 -5.84 -7.90 9.79
CA THR A 97 -6.11 -6.75 10.67
C THR A 97 -7.08 -5.73 10.09
N GLY A 98 -7.27 -5.73 8.77
CA GLY A 98 -8.00 -4.70 8.06
C GLY A 98 -7.21 -3.42 7.81
N SER A 99 -6.01 -3.29 8.35
CA SER A 99 -5.20 -2.08 8.20
C SER A 99 -4.54 -2.03 6.83
N VAL A 100 -4.63 -0.87 6.17
CA VAL A 100 -3.98 -0.67 4.87
C VAL A 100 -2.48 -0.42 5.01
N PHE A 101 -2.01 -0.03 6.20
CA PHE A 101 -0.59 0.24 6.42
C PHE A 101 -0.11 -0.39 7.72
N VAL A 102 0.72 -1.41 7.58
CA VAL A 102 1.50 -1.98 8.68
C VAL A 102 2.96 -1.82 8.28
N PRO A 103 3.77 -1.09 9.09
CA PRO A 103 5.18 -0.87 8.74
C PRO A 103 5.92 -2.19 8.54
N LEU A 104 6.87 -2.19 7.59
CA LEU A 104 7.60 -3.39 7.21
C LEU A 104 8.38 -3.98 8.38
N ASP A 105 8.93 -3.16 9.26
CA ASP A 105 9.71 -3.61 10.41
C ASP A 105 8.88 -4.44 11.40
N LYS A 106 7.56 -4.36 11.33
CA LYS A 106 6.66 -5.20 12.12
C LYS A 106 6.29 -6.51 11.43
N LEU A 107 6.66 -6.68 10.17
CA LEU A 107 6.27 -7.82 9.35
C LEU A 107 7.40 -8.83 9.15
N PHE A 108 8.63 -8.43 9.43
CA PHE A 108 9.81 -9.26 9.22
C PHE A 108 10.72 -9.29 10.44
#